data_ddd8d16a485e64a17ded7e491a7b3a24
#
_entry.id   ddd8d16a485e64a17ded7e491a7b3a24
#
_cell.length_a   1.000
_cell.length_b   1.000
_cell.length_c   1.000
_cell.angle_alpha   90.00
_cell.angle_beta   90.00
_cell.angle_gamma   90.00
#
_symmetry.space_group_name_H-M   'P 1'
#
loop_
_entity.id
_entity.type
_entity.pdbx_description
1 polymer ?
#
loop_
_entity_poly.entity_id
_entity_poly.type
_entity_poly.pdbx_seq_one_letter_code
_entity_poly.pdbx_strand_id
1 'polypeptide(L)'
;MSSASTRRGMAFPLQRRTFVSLVIVGALCSIVALRSQWSWGVWRVQDVTVSLRETSMLWALVAGLVGAASAARLRPTDMIVGGCPARPLSAIQWQWLWREAAAILIGTCAGALPLLIKGWRTTTPTLFEALDVFVVALSVVALLAIAHLVAAMISHPVVWIVAPLVCLLVTTIPMTVNEDALANTGRSSVTFAWSLGMIEPTGDHVVTGEAVVCRALFFLVVTASCIAVAARCMRVRTDGVGWQTVTPCLAFLLPPVLLVAAGMVRPLSLFQDAPASVTCHESRGVQVCVRDEHHDLIPLYEQAATAVLGIVPAQNRPHREALVESGLPAPAGASTTDVGTPTAFDSRDQLLQNVGVNLAEKLSGRESCATSQSGLVDERAGAQRDAAIAVERTILRLAGLGYEQVASSQTTALDSANLTEFQRWYSAHQTAVQECSLLPADVGHL
;
A
#
# COMPACT_ATOMS: atom_id res chain seq x y z
N MET A 1 -55.46 29.27 -2.58
CA MET A 1 -55.02 28.09 -1.81
C MET A 1 -54.39 27.08 -2.75
N SER A 2 -53.10 26.98 -2.85
CA SER A 2 -52.34 25.82 -3.42
C SER A 2 -50.86 26.15 -3.65
N SER A 3 -50.16 26.78 -2.72
CA SER A 3 -48.71 27.03 -2.88
C SER A 3 -47.81 26.15 -1.98
N ALA A 4 -48.41 25.30 -1.18
CA ALA A 4 -47.64 24.50 -0.20
C ALA A 4 -47.22 23.10 -0.71
N SER A 5 -47.82 22.60 -1.78
CA SER A 5 -47.52 21.23 -2.27
C SER A 5 -46.34 21.16 -3.24
N THR A 6 -46.03 22.26 -3.93
CA THR A 6 -44.95 22.32 -4.94
C THR A 6 -43.54 22.37 -4.35
N ARG A 7 -43.37 22.74 -3.09
CA ARG A 7 -42.04 22.77 -2.45
C ARG A 7 -41.51 21.39 -2.01
N ARG A 8 -42.36 20.37 -1.88
CA ARG A 8 -41.94 19.01 -1.50
C ARG A 8 -41.34 18.16 -2.63
N GLY A 9 -41.61 18.54 -3.89
CA GLY A 9 -41.13 17.76 -5.04
C GLY A 9 -39.66 17.97 -5.43
N MET A 10 -38.98 18.97 -4.86
CA MET A 10 -37.63 19.36 -5.29
C MET A 10 -36.48 18.97 -4.39
N ALA A 11 -36.74 18.34 -3.27
CA ALA A 11 -35.68 17.62 -2.58
C ALA A 11 -35.67 16.21 -3.16
N PHE A 12 -34.81 15.96 -4.17
CA PHE A 12 -34.45 14.61 -4.55
C PHE A 12 -33.56 14.06 -3.41
N PRO A 13 -34.13 13.50 -2.32
CA PRO A 13 -33.30 12.81 -1.34
C PRO A 13 -32.81 11.57 -2.04
N LEU A 14 -31.52 11.29 -1.93
CA LEU A 14 -31.07 9.90 -2.06
C LEU A 14 -32.09 9.06 -1.28
N GLN A 15 -32.76 8.13 -1.96
CA GLN A 15 -33.71 7.30 -1.25
C GLN A 15 -33.00 6.69 -0.07
N ARG A 16 -33.59 6.68 1.11
CA ARG A 16 -32.99 6.14 2.34
C ARG A 16 -32.32 4.78 2.10
N ARG A 17 -32.97 3.95 1.27
CA ARG A 17 -32.43 2.62 0.88
C ARG A 17 -31.10 2.73 0.12
N THR A 18 -30.99 3.66 -0.84
CA THR A 18 -29.73 3.86 -1.59
C THR A 18 -28.62 4.41 -0.70
N PHE A 19 -28.94 5.35 0.21
CA PHE A 19 -27.97 5.86 1.16
C PHE A 19 -27.41 4.73 2.03
N VAL A 20 -28.31 3.90 2.62
CA VAL A 20 -27.89 2.75 3.45
C VAL A 20 -27.08 1.73 2.63
N SER A 21 -27.48 1.45 1.38
CA SER A 21 -26.70 0.55 0.52
C SER A 21 -25.30 1.07 0.25
N LEU A 22 -25.12 2.37 0.02
CA LEU A 22 -23.79 2.99 -0.18
C LEU A 22 -22.94 2.94 1.11
N VAL A 23 -23.55 3.14 2.28
CA VAL A 23 -22.86 2.97 3.56
C VAL A 23 -22.37 1.53 3.72
N ILE A 24 -23.22 0.54 3.43
CA ILE A 24 -22.85 -0.88 3.50
C ILE A 24 -21.72 -1.19 2.50
N VAL A 25 -21.81 -0.71 1.28
CA VAL A 25 -20.75 -0.89 0.26
C VAL A 25 -19.44 -0.27 0.74
N GLY A 26 -19.46 0.96 1.25
CA GLY A 26 -18.27 1.60 1.82
C GLY A 26 -17.64 0.81 2.96
N ALA A 27 -18.46 0.30 3.88
CA ALA A 27 -18.00 -0.54 5.00
C ALA A 27 -17.38 -1.86 4.51
N LEU A 28 -18.04 -2.56 3.60
CA LEU A 28 -17.54 -3.82 3.05
C LEU A 28 -16.23 -3.61 2.27
N CYS A 29 -16.15 -2.56 1.44
CA CYS A 29 -14.91 -2.23 0.73
C CYS A 29 -13.77 -1.94 1.69
N SER A 30 -14.04 -1.19 2.77
CA SER A 30 -13.04 -0.90 3.80
C SER A 30 -12.58 -2.17 4.54
N ILE A 31 -13.50 -3.06 4.91
CA ILE A 31 -13.17 -4.34 5.57
C ILE A 31 -12.31 -5.21 4.65
N VAL A 32 -12.65 -5.29 3.36
CA VAL A 32 -11.86 -6.04 2.36
C VAL A 32 -10.48 -5.42 2.16
N ALA A 33 -10.42 -4.09 2.08
CA ALA A 33 -9.16 -3.35 1.97
C ALA A 33 -8.22 -3.61 3.13
N LEU A 34 -8.76 -3.69 4.33
CA LEU A 34 -8.03 -3.81 5.59
C LEU A 34 -7.93 -5.25 6.11
N ARG A 35 -8.26 -6.25 5.28
CA ARG A 35 -8.34 -7.66 5.71
C ARG A 35 -7.06 -8.18 6.35
N SER A 36 -5.90 -7.80 5.82
CA SER A 36 -4.59 -8.19 6.36
C SER A 36 -4.37 -7.62 7.75
N GLN A 37 -4.76 -6.38 7.97
CA GLN A 37 -4.59 -5.67 9.23
C GLN A 37 -5.55 -6.14 10.34
N TRP A 38 -6.68 -6.76 10.01
CA TRP A 38 -7.56 -7.39 10.99
C TRP A 38 -6.95 -8.65 11.59
N SER A 39 -6.13 -9.37 10.82
CA SER A 39 -5.44 -10.59 11.27
C SER A 39 -4.03 -10.32 11.82
N TRP A 40 -3.49 -9.12 11.58
CA TRP A 40 -2.13 -8.74 11.90
C TRP A 40 -2.05 -7.43 12.70
N GLY A 41 -0.87 -6.85 12.79
CA GLY A 41 -0.62 -5.60 13.51
C GLY A 41 -1.03 -4.35 12.75
N VAL A 42 -1.45 -3.34 13.49
CA VAL A 42 -1.49 -1.95 13.05
C VAL A 42 -0.68 -1.18 14.06
N TRP A 43 0.40 -0.59 13.61
CA TRP A 43 1.33 0.14 14.47
C TRP A 43 1.17 1.65 14.32
N ARG A 44 0.81 2.10 13.12
CA ARG A 44 0.59 3.52 12.80
C ARG A 44 -0.75 3.74 12.11
N VAL A 45 -1.25 4.96 12.21
CA VAL A 45 -2.42 5.42 11.44
C VAL A 45 -2.12 5.34 9.92
N GLN A 46 -0.87 5.57 9.54
CA GLN A 46 -0.40 5.48 8.16
C GLN A 46 -0.63 4.09 7.55
N ASP A 47 -0.47 2.99 8.28
CA ASP A 47 -0.69 1.63 7.79
C ASP A 47 -2.11 1.46 7.24
N VAL A 48 -3.10 2.03 7.95
CA VAL A 48 -4.50 1.99 7.52
C VAL A 48 -4.72 2.84 6.26
N THR A 49 -4.09 4.02 6.16
CA THR A 49 -4.25 4.89 4.99
C THR A 49 -3.58 4.33 3.75
N VAL A 50 -2.44 3.66 3.90
CA VAL A 50 -1.73 2.94 2.83
C VAL A 50 -2.60 1.83 2.28
N SER A 51 -3.12 0.93 3.13
CA SER A 51 -3.98 -0.17 2.69
C SER A 51 -5.28 0.28 2.02
N LEU A 52 -5.87 1.39 2.49
CA LEU A 52 -7.02 1.99 1.82
C LEU A 52 -6.66 2.55 0.44
N ARG A 53 -5.45 3.05 0.26
CA ARG A 53 -4.95 3.53 -1.05
C ARG A 53 -4.60 2.42 -2.00
N GLU A 54 -3.97 1.36 -1.54
CA GLU A 54 -3.65 0.19 -2.35
C GLU A 54 -4.89 -0.45 -2.97
N THR A 55 -6.01 -0.38 -2.28
CA THR A 55 -7.29 -0.79 -2.81
C THR A 55 -7.99 0.27 -3.66
N SER A 56 -7.25 1.27 -4.16
CA SER A 56 -7.79 2.36 -5.00
C SER A 56 -8.53 1.86 -6.24
N MET A 57 -8.16 0.72 -6.80
CA MET A 57 -8.88 0.06 -7.90
C MET A 57 -10.30 -0.34 -7.49
N LEU A 58 -10.49 -0.84 -6.28
CA LEU A 58 -11.82 -1.18 -5.75
C LEU A 58 -12.67 0.08 -5.59
N TRP A 59 -12.08 1.16 -5.06
CA TRP A 59 -12.75 2.45 -4.93
C TRP A 59 -13.09 3.06 -6.29
N ALA A 60 -12.21 2.91 -7.29
CA ALA A 60 -12.45 3.35 -8.65
C ALA A 60 -13.64 2.64 -9.30
N LEU A 61 -13.75 1.32 -9.14
CA LEU A 61 -14.90 0.54 -9.60
C LEU A 61 -16.20 0.99 -8.94
N VAL A 62 -16.20 1.10 -7.61
CA VAL A 62 -17.37 1.53 -6.84
C VAL A 62 -17.80 2.94 -7.24
N ALA A 63 -16.86 3.89 -7.31
CA ALA A 63 -17.15 5.26 -7.72
C ALA A 63 -17.70 5.33 -9.15
N GLY A 64 -17.13 4.56 -10.08
CA GLY A 64 -17.58 4.49 -11.47
C GLY A 64 -19.03 3.99 -11.58
N LEU A 65 -19.36 2.91 -10.87
CA LEU A 65 -20.72 2.35 -10.85
C LEU A 65 -21.72 3.29 -10.18
N VAL A 66 -21.36 3.92 -9.08
CA VAL A 66 -22.20 4.89 -8.38
C VAL A 66 -22.46 6.11 -9.25
N GLY A 67 -21.43 6.67 -9.89
CA GLY A 67 -21.56 7.80 -10.81
C GLY A 67 -22.44 7.47 -12.01
N ALA A 68 -22.29 6.28 -12.61
CA ALA A 68 -23.16 5.80 -13.69
C ALA A 68 -24.63 5.69 -13.24
N ALA A 69 -24.87 5.11 -12.05
CA ALA A 69 -26.21 4.99 -11.47
C ALA A 69 -26.85 6.35 -11.21
N SER A 70 -26.09 7.32 -10.73
CA SER A 70 -26.56 8.67 -10.45
C SER A 70 -26.94 9.41 -11.70
N ALA A 71 -26.11 9.33 -12.75
CA ALA A 71 -26.45 9.94 -14.03
C ALA A 71 -27.71 9.33 -14.67
N ALA A 72 -27.91 8.02 -14.54
CA ALA A 72 -29.12 7.37 -15.01
C ALA A 72 -30.38 7.92 -14.32
N ARG A 73 -30.29 8.31 -13.04
CA ARG A 73 -31.40 8.88 -12.26
C ARG A 73 -31.64 10.35 -12.55
N LEU A 74 -30.64 11.09 -13.01
CA LEU A 74 -30.76 12.50 -13.39
C LEU A 74 -31.36 12.65 -14.79
N ARG A 75 -31.78 11.57 -15.44
CA ARG A 75 -32.53 11.56 -16.69
C ARG A 75 -34.02 11.25 -16.42
N PRO A 76 -34.95 11.92 -17.00
CA PRO A 76 -34.82 13.04 -18.00
C PRO A 76 -34.45 14.36 -17.31
N THR A 77 -33.52 15.07 -17.93
CA THR A 77 -33.08 16.40 -17.47
C THR A 77 -34.20 17.42 -17.44
N ASP A 78 -35.21 17.24 -18.29
CA ASP A 78 -36.38 18.12 -18.42
C ASP A 78 -37.20 18.26 -17.13
N MET A 79 -37.28 17.16 -16.34
CA MET A 79 -37.96 17.18 -15.04
C MET A 79 -37.19 17.97 -13.97
N ILE A 80 -35.89 18.10 -14.14
CA ILE A 80 -35.03 18.76 -13.15
C ILE A 80 -34.89 20.24 -13.44
N VAL A 81 -34.87 20.60 -14.72
CA VAL A 81 -34.59 21.97 -15.20
C VAL A 81 -35.86 22.72 -15.59
N GLY A 82 -36.87 22.03 -16.10
CA GLY A 82 -38.09 22.63 -16.65
C GLY A 82 -39.01 23.38 -15.67
N GLY A 83 -38.76 23.29 -14.38
CA GLY A 83 -39.64 23.87 -13.36
C GLY A 83 -38.99 24.82 -12.35
N CYS A 84 -37.68 25.02 -12.36
CA CYS A 84 -37.02 25.85 -11.36
C CYS A 84 -35.79 26.60 -11.86
N PRO A 85 -35.95 27.83 -12.30
CA PRO A 85 -34.81 28.70 -12.65
C PRO A 85 -33.94 29.13 -11.47
N ALA A 86 -34.31 28.74 -10.23
CA ALA A 86 -33.71 29.28 -9.02
C ALA A 86 -32.42 28.54 -8.51
N ARG A 87 -32.06 27.39 -9.08
CA ARG A 87 -30.84 26.68 -8.63
C ARG A 87 -29.91 26.37 -9.80
N PRO A 88 -28.63 26.75 -9.70
CA PRO A 88 -27.64 26.40 -10.71
C PRO A 88 -27.42 24.87 -10.73
N LEU A 89 -27.25 24.27 -11.92
CA LEU A 89 -27.01 22.84 -12.10
C LEU A 89 -25.78 22.34 -11.34
N SER A 90 -24.77 23.19 -11.19
CA SER A 90 -23.59 22.91 -10.36
C SER A 90 -23.96 22.65 -8.90
N ALA A 91 -24.92 23.40 -8.34
CA ALA A 91 -25.35 23.17 -6.96
C ALA A 91 -26.10 21.84 -6.81
N ILE A 92 -26.87 21.43 -7.82
CA ILE A 92 -27.56 20.14 -7.86
C ILE A 92 -26.50 18.99 -7.91
N GLN A 93 -25.55 19.10 -8.82
CA GLN A 93 -24.44 18.13 -8.94
C GLN A 93 -23.64 18.03 -7.67
N TRP A 94 -23.29 19.17 -7.06
CA TRP A 94 -22.58 19.22 -5.79
C TRP A 94 -23.35 18.54 -4.65
N GLN A 95 -24.66 18.77 -4.53
CA GLN A 95 -25.49 18.14 -3.51
C GLN A 95 -25.57 16.62 -3.67
N TRP A 96 -25.64 16.12 -4.90
CA TRP A 96 -25.64 14.69 -5.18
C TRP A 96 -24.32 14.07 -4.83
N LEU A 97 -23.25 14.61 -5.38
CA LEU A 97 -21.88 14.13 -5.11
C LEU A 97 -21.61 14.07 -3.60
N TRP A 98 -21.95 15.16 -2.89
CA TRP A 98 -21.70 15.22 -1.45
C TRP A 98 -22.48 14.16 -0.66
N ARG A 99 -23.73 13.89 -1.03
CA ARG A 99 -24.54 12.86 -0.36
C ARG A 99 -24.01 11.44 -0.61
N GLU A 100 -23.61 11.14 -1.82
CA GLU A 100 -23.03 9.86 -2.17
C GLU A 100 -21.66 9.69 -1.52
N ALA A 101 -20.82 10.69 -1.60
CA ALA A 101 -19.53 10.72 -0.93
C ALA A 101 -19.69 10.54 0.58
N ALA A 102 -20.59 11.29 1.21
CA ALA A 102 -20.86 11.15 2.64
C ALA A 102 -21.32 9.73 3.02
N ALA A 103 -22.19 9.11 2.21
CA ALA A 103 -22.64 7.74 2.48
C ALA A 103 -21.47 6.74 2.41
N ILE A 104 -20.65 6.80 1.35
CA ILE A 104 -19.48 5.93 1.17
C ILE A 104 -18.47 6.18 2.29
N LEU A 105 -18.15 7.44 2.59
CA LEU A 105 -17.17 7.79 3.61
C LEU A 105 -17.62 7.39 5.01
N ILE A 106 -18.91 7.51 5.35
CA ILE A 106 -19.45 7.01 6.62
C ILE A 106 -19.23 5.49 6.72
N GLY A 107 -19.51 4.76 5.64
CA GLY A 107 -19.27 3.32 5.58
C GLY A 107 -17.77 3.00 5.72
N THR A 108 -16.92 3.68 4.96
CA THR A 108 -15.46 3.50 5.01
C THR A 108 -14.92 3.78 6.41
N CYS A 109 -15.34 4.88 7.01
CA CYS A 109 -14.97 5.21 8.39
C CYS A 109 -15.45 4.14 9.37
N ALA A 110 -16.68 3.64 9.23
CA ALA A 110 -17.20 2.58 10.10
C ALA A 110 -16.36 1.30 10.01
N GLY A 111 -15.89 0.92 8.82
CA GLY A 111 -15.02 -0.23 8.61
C GLY A 111 -13.57 -0.01 9.08
N ALA A 112 -13.02 1.20 8.92
CA ALA A 112 -11.63 1.52 9.25
C ALA A 112 -11.43 1.99 10.70
N LEU A 113 -12.45 2.57 11.33
CA LEU A 113 -12.36 3.24 12.64
C LEU A 113 -11.69 2.40 13.73
N PRO A 114 -12.00 1.10 13.92
CA PRO A 114 -11.35 0.32 14.96
C PRO A 114 -9.83 0.23 14.78
N LEU A 115 -9.37 0.08 13.52
CA LEU A 115 -7.93 0.01 13.19
C LEU A 115 -7.26 1.37 13.30
N LEU A 116 -7.93 2.45 12.89
CA LEU A 116 -7.44 3.81 13.09
C LEU A 116 -7.27 4.13 14.59
N ILE A 117 -8.22 3.72 15.43
CA ILE A 117 -8.12 3.88 16.89
C ILE A 117 -6.94 3.05 17.43
N LYS A 118 -6.74 1.83 16.92
CA LYS A 118 -5.61 0.99 17.32
C LYS A 118 -4.29 1.66 16.97
N GLY A 119 -4.08 2.06 15.71
CA GLY A 119 -2.87 2.77 15.27
C GLY A 119 -2.62 4.07 16.05
N TRP A 120 -3.68 4.83 16.36
CA TRP A 120 -3.59 6.05 17.18
C TRP A 120 -3.15 5.78 18.62
N ARG A 121 -3.51 4.62 19.18
CA ARG A 121 -3.11 4.24 20.55
C ARG A 121 -1.70 3.68 20.61
N THR A 122 -1.23 3.06 19.54
CA THR A 122 0.11 2.49 19.48
C THR A 122 1.15 3.59 19.28
N THR A 123 0.88 4.54 18.38
CA THR A 123 1.80 5.65 18.09
C THR A 123 1.01 6.94 18.01
N THR A 124 1.49 8.01 18.62
CA THR A 124 0.87 9.33 18.46
C THR A 124 1.10 9.84 17.04
N PRO A 125 0.04 9.94 16.21
CA PRO A 125 0.22 10.32 14.82
C PRO A 125 0.70 11.76 14.71
N THR A 126 1.55 12.03 13.74
CA THR A 126 1.88 13.38 13.32
C THR A 126 0.65 14.06 12.71
N LEU A 127 0.66 15.41 12.66
CA LEU A 127 -0.40 16.16 12.01
C LEU A 127 -0.61 15.71 10.55
N PHE A 128 0.47 15.38 9.84
CA PHE A 128 0.41 15.00 8.44
C PHE A 128 -0.14 13.58 8.25
N GLU A 129 0.16 12.63 9.13
CA GLU A 129 -0.49 11.31 9.11
C GLU A 129 -2.00 11.42 9.36
N ALA A 130 -2.42 12.28 10.29
CA ALA A 130 -3.85 12.52 10.54
C ALA A 130 -4.54 13.19 9.33
N LEU A 131 -3.86 14.13 8.66
CA LEU A 131 -4.35 14.76 7.44
C LEU A 131 -4.41 13.79 6.26
N ASP A 132 -3.52 12.81 6.20
CA ASP A 132 -3.51 11.80 5.14
C ASP A 132 -4.78 10.94 5.14
N VAL A 133 -5.37 10.66 6.29
CA VAL A 133 -6.71 10.04 6.38
C VAL A 133 -7.75 10.86 5.60
N PHE A 134 -7.65 12.19 5.72
CA PHE A 134 -8.55 13.09 4.99
C PHE A 134 -8.26 13.11 3.49
N VAL A 135 -7.00 12.99 3.10
CA VAL A 135 -6.59 12.88 1.68
C VAL A 135 -7.16 11.63 1.02
N VAL A 136 -7.17 10.50 1.72
CA VAL A 136 -7.83 9.26 1.24
C VAL A 136 -9.32 9.51 1.01
N ALA A 137 -10.00 10.18 1.93
CA ALA A 137 -11.41 10.54 1.74
C ALA A 137 -11.61 11.46 0.52
N LEU A 138 -10.77 12.47 0.34
CA LEU A 138 -10.81 13.36 -0.82
C LEU A 138 -10.58 12.63 -2.14
N SER A 139 -9.73 11.62 -2.17
CA SER A 139 -9.49 10.81 -3.38
C SER A 139 -10.75 10.08 -3.84
N VAL A 140 -11.52 9.51 -2.92
CA VAL A 140 -12.81 8.87 -3.20
C VAL A 140 -13.82 9.89 -3.75
N VAL A 141 -13.88 11.10 -3.18
CA VAL A 141 -14.74 12.18 -3.66
C VAL A 141 -14.34 12.60 -5.08
N ALA A 142 -13.04 12.69 -5.37
CA ALA A 142 -12.54 13.02 -6.70
C ALA A 142 -12.90 11.94 -7.74
N LEU A 143 -12.78 10.67 -7.40
CA LEU A 143 -13.20 9.56 -8.26
C LEU A 143 -14.71 9.61 -8.56
N LEU A 144 -15.54 9.87 -7.56
CA LEU A 144 -16.98 10.08 -7.75
C LEU A 144 -17.25 11.26 -8.67
N ALA A 145 -16.52 12.38 -8.54
CA ALA A 145 -16.66 13.55 -9.40
C ALA A 145 -16.28 13.23 -10.86
N ILE A 146 -15.23 12.45 -11.10
CA ILE A 146 -14.85 11.97 -12.43
C ILE A 146 -15.97 11.09 -13.00
N ALA A 147 -16.48 10.15 -12.23
CA ALA A 147 -17.55 9.26 -12.65
C ALA A 147 -18.83 10.05 -13.01
N HIS A 148 -19.18 11.07 -12.23
CA HIS A 148 -20.28 11.99 -12.54
C HIS A 148 -20.05 12.78 -13.83
N LEU A 149 -18.81 13.25 -14.06
CA LEU A 149 -18.46 13.93 -15.31
C LEU A 149 -18.63 13.02 -16.51
N VAL A 150 -18.06 11.81 -16.48
CA VAL A 150 -18.21 10.81 -17.56
C VAL A 150 -19.68 10.52 -17.82
N ALA A 151 -20.44 10.35 -16.75
CA ALA A 151 -21.87 10.10 -16.84
C ALA A 151 -22.68 11.31 -17.36
N ALA A 152 -22.23 12.53 -17.11
CA ALA A 152 -22.80 13.73 -17.69
C ALA A 152 -22.49 13.85 -19.22
N MET A 153 -21.32 13.38 -19.63
CA MET A 153 -20.88 13.40 -21.03
C MET A 153 -21.55 12.30 -21.88
N ILE A 154 -21.79 11.12 -21.34
CA ILE A 154 -22.29 9.96 -22.07
C ILE A 154 -23.75 9.71 -21.70
N SER A 155 -24.67 9.89 -22.70
CA SER A 155 -26.11 9.64 -22.51
C SER A 155 -26.52 8.18 -22.72
N HIS A 156 -25.69 7.38 -23.34
CA HIS A 156 -25.94 6.00 -23.72
C HIS A 156 -25.75 5.02 -22.53
N PRO A 157 -26.45 3.87 -22.46
CA PRO A 157 -26.24 2.85 -21.43
C PRO A 157 -24.79 2.34 -21.30
N VAL A 158 -23.97 2.54 -22.34
CA VAL A 158 -22.53 2.22 -22.29
C VAL A 158 -21.78 2.90 -21.14
N VAL A 159 -22.36 3.94 -20.54
CA VAL A 159 -21.80 4.62 -19.35
C VAL A 159 -21.54 3.69 -18.18
N TRP A 160 -22.31 2.60 -18.05
CA TRP A 160 -22.10 1.58 -17.02
C TRP A 160 -20.77 0.83 -17.14
N ILE A 161 -20.19 0.84 -18.34
CA ILE A 161 -18.89 0.25 -18.62
C ILE A 161 -17.81 1.34 -18.63
N VAL A 162 -18.08 2.45 -19.30
CA VAL A 162 -17.09 3.51 -19.54
C VAL A 162 -16.72 4.25 -18.25
N ALA A 163 -17.68 4.53 -17.36
CA ALA A 163 -17.38 5.27 -16.13
C ALA A 163 -16.46 4.48 -15.17
N PRO A 164 -16.72 3.20 -14.85
CA PRO A 164 -15.76 2.38 -14.10
C PRO A 164 -14.42 2.26 -14.79
N LEU A 165 -14.39 2.04 -16.11
CA LEU A 165 -13.14 1.92 -16.87
C LEU A 165 -12.29 3.20 -16.80
N VAL A 166 -12.90 4.37 -16.97
CA VAL A 166 -12.19 5.66 -16.84
C VAL A 166 -11.65 5.83 -15.43
N CYS A 167 -12.43 5.53 -14.40
CA CYS A 167 -11.97 5.60 -13.03
C CYS A 167 -10.79 4.65 -12.77
N LEU A 168 -10.84 3.43 -13.30
CA LEU A 168 -9.72 2.49 -13.23
C LEU A 168 -8.48 3.02 -13.94
N LEU A 169 -8.61 3.51 -15.17
CA LEU A 169 -7.48 4.05 -15.93
C LEU A 169 -6.83 5.24 -15.22
N VAL A 170 -7.64 6.13 -14.63
CA VAL A 170 -7.12 7.27 -13.87
C VAL A 170 -6.34 6.84 -12.63
N THR A 171 -6.67 5.71 -12.03
CA THR A 171 -5.94 5.17 -10.87
C THR A 171 -4.72 4.33 -11.28
N THR A 172 -4.81 3.54 -12.34
CA THR A 172 -3.76 2.59 -12.73
C THR A 172 -2.63 3.21 -13.55
N ILE A 173 -2.93 4.13 -14.49
CA ILE A 173 -1.90 4.75 -15.33
C ILE A 173 -0.85 5.51 -14.49
N PRO A 174 -1.22 6.38 -13.53
CA PRO A 174 -0.23 7.02 -12.67
C PRO A 174 0.62 6.03 -11.87
N MET A 175 0.03 4.91 -11.47
CA MET A 175 0.71 3.86 -10.72
C MET A 175 1.86 3.24 -11.51
N THR A 176 1.60 2.79 -12.76
CA THR A 176 2.64 2.19 -13.60
C THR A 176 3.77 3.17 -13.96
N VAL A 177 3.41 4.42 -14.28
CA VAL A 177 4.42 5.47 -14.57
C VAL A 177 5.28 5.76 -13.34
N ASN A 178 4.72 5.62 -12.15
CA ASN A 178 5.41 5.90 -10.91
C ASN A 178 6.37 4.80 -10.49
N GLU A 179 6.02 3.54 -10.67
CA GLU A 179 6.91 2.43 -10.38
C GLU A 179 8.22 2.57 -11.12
N ASP A 180 8.15 2.90 -12.43
CA ASP A 180 9.34 3.13 -13.24
C ASP A 180 10.16 4.33 -12.74
N ALA A 181 9.49 5.43 -12.41
CA ALA A 181 10.16 6.64 -11.93
C ALA A 181 10.84 6.41 -10.58
N LEU A 182 10.17 5.73 -9.65
CA LEU A 182 10.68 5.45 -8.32
C LEU A 182 11.84 4.46 -8.36
N ALA A 183 11.71 3.37 -9.13
CA ALA A 183 12.75 2.38 -9.30
C ALA A 183 14.04 3.00 -9.88
N ASN A 184 13.90 3.95 -10.81
CA ASN A 184 15.04 4.57 -11.49
C ASN A 184 15.62 5.80 -10.77
N THR A 185 14.84 6.55 -10.02
CA THR A 185 15.27 7.85 -9.47
C THR A 185 15.10 7.98 -7.96
N GLY A 186 14.43 7.05 -7.30
CA GLY A 186 14.02 7.17 -5.90
C GLY A 186 13.05 8.33 -5.64
N ARG A 187 12.53 8.97 -6.69
CA ARG A 187 11.65 10.14 -6.60
C ARG A 187 10.39 9.92 -7.44
N SER A 188 9.29 10.38 -6.90
CA SER A 188 8.02 10.32 -7.58
C SER A 188 7.70 11.62 -8.31
N SER A 189 7.30 11.53 -9.58
CA SER A 189 7.00 12.69 -10.41
C SER A 189 5.50 12.99 -10.56
N VAL A 190 4.65 11.96 -10.64
CA VAL A 190 3.21 12.13 -10.98
C VAL A 190 2.32 11.65 -9.85
N THR A 191 2.88 11.23 -8.79
CA THR A 191 2.36 10.28 -7.83
C THR A 191 1.55 10.83 -6.70
N PHE A 192 1.56 12.12 -6.52
CA PHE A 192 0.63 12.70 -5.58
C PHE A 192 -0.84 12.47 -6.00
N ALA A 193 -1.11 12.09 -7.27
CA ALA A 193 -2.46 11.85 -7.75
C ALA A 193 -3.10 10.61 -7.11
N TRP A 194 -2.92 9.42 -7.67
CA TRP A 194 -3.55 8.19 -7.18
C TRP A 194 -2.58 7.02 -7.01
N SER A 195 -1.36 7.17 -7.44
CA SER A 195 -0.41 6.08 -7.65
C SER A 195 0.30 5.56 -6.41
N LEU A 196 -0.08 5.96 -5.23
CA LEU A 196 0.60 5.51 -4.03
C LEU A 196 0.16 4.14 -3.53
N GLY A 197 -0.62 3.43 -4.30
CA GLY A 197 -1.04 2.12 -3.91
C GLY A 197 0.11 1.11 -3.78
N MET A 198 1.21 1.27 -4.52
CA MET A 198 2.26 0.27 -4.56
C MET A 198 3.58 0.68 -3.93
N ILE A 199 3.68 1.91 -3.42
CA ILE A 199 4.89 2.36 -2.76
C ILE A 199 4.53 2.58 -1.31
N GLU A 200 4.72 1.52 -0.56
CA GLU A 200 4.67 1.63 0.89
C GLU A 200 5.86 2.44 1.37
N PRO A 201 5.62 3.38 2.28
CA PRO A 201 6.70 3.76 3.14
C PRO A 201 7.11 2.50 3.90
N THR A 202 8.34 2.10 3.79
CA THR A 202 8.93 1.15 4.73
C THR A 202 8.71 1.70 6.13
N GLY A 203 8.59 0.86 7.15
CA GLY A 203 8.24 1.30 8.52
C GLY A 203 9.19 2.34 9.12
N ASP A 204 10.32 2.59 8.46
CA ASP A 204 11.29 3.65 8.78
C ASP A 204 10.97 5.01 8.13
N HIS A 205 9.91 5.09 7.30
CA HIS A 205 9.53 6.31 6.61
C HIS A 205 8.08 6.73 6.92
N VAL A 206 7.85 8.03 6.90
CA VAL A 206 6.52 8.65 7.00
C VAL A 206 6.26 9.55 5.81
N VAL A 207 4.98 9.72 5.46
CA VAL A 207 4.58 10.61 4.35
C VAL A 207 4.94 12.05 4.67
N THR A 208 5.57 12.75 3.71
CA THR A 208 5.93 14.16 3.87
C THR A 208 4.71 15.06 3.88
N GLY A 209 4.77 16.15 4.66
CA GLY A 209 3.69 17.14 4.68
C GLY A 209 3.46 17.80 3.31
N GLU A 210 4.52 17.94 2.50
CA GLU A 210 4.42 18.48 1.13
C GLU A 210 3.57 17.55 0.25
N ALA A 211 3.80 16.25 0.31
CA ALA A 211 3.02 15.26 -0.44
C ALA A 211 1.54 15.26 -0.02
N VAL A 212 1.26 15.32 1.28
CA VAL A 212 -0.12 15.37 1.82
C VAL A 212 -0.86 16.61 1.32
N VAL A 213 -0.24 17.79 1.42
CA VAL A 213 -0.85 19.06 0.99
C VAL A 213 -1.07 19.09 -0.52
N CYS A 214 -0.07 18.70 -1.32
CA CYS A 214 -0.19 18.68 -2.79
C CYS A 214 -1.29 17.73 -3.25
N ARG A 215 -1.46 16.58 -2.60
CA ARG A 215 -2.55 15.64 -2.87
C ARG A 215 -3.90 16.19 -2.52
N ALA A 216 -4.05 16.78 -1.35
CA ALA A 216 -5.30 17.41 -0.93
C ALA A 216 -5.74 18.48 -1.97
N LEU A 217 -4.81 19.35 -2.35
CA LEU A 217 -5.06 20.37 -3.36
C LEU A 217 -5.44 19.76 -4.71
N PHE A 218 -4.72 18.74 -5.17
CA PHE A 218 -5.01 18.06 -6.43
C PHE A 218 -6.43 17.48 -6.44
N PHE A 219 -6.82 16.72 -5.42
CA PHE A 219 -8.14 16.12 -5.36
C PHE A 219 -9.27 17.16 -5.26
N LEU A 220 -9.05 18.26 -4.54
CA LEU A 220 -9.99 19.36 -4.48
C LEU A 220 -10.17 20.03 -5.85
N VAL A 221 -9.07 20.30 -6.56
CA VAL A 221 -9.08 20.90 -7.88
C VAL A 221 -9.75 19.99 -8.91
N VAL A 222 -9.44 18.69 -8.91
CA VAL A 222 -10.09 17.67 -9.76
C VAL A 222 -11.59 17.65 -9.50
N THR A 223 -12.00 17.59 -8.24
CA THR A 223 -13.41 17.56 -7.85
C THR A 223 -14.15 18.80 -8.36
N ALA A 224 -13.61 19.99 -8.10
CA ALA A 224 -14.23 21.26 -8.52
C ALA A 224 -14.32 21.36 -10.05
N SER A 225 -13.25 20.99 -10.75
CA SER A 225 -13.18 21.00 -12.22
C SER A 225 -14.20 20.05 -12.84
N CYS A 226 -14.26 18.79 -12.36
CA CYS A 226 -15.21 17.81 -12.85
C CYS A 226 -16.66 18.24 -12.66
N ILE A 227 -17.01 18.83 -11.50
CA ILE A 227 -18.36 19.33 -11.23
C ILE A 227 -18.70 20.49 -12.16
N ALA A 228 -17.77 21.43 -12.37
CA ALA A 228 -17.99 22.58 -13.24
C ALA A 228 -18.26 22.13 -14.68
N VAL A 229 -17.45 21.20 -15.20
CA VAL A 229 -17.64 20.65 -16.55
C VAL A 229 -18.91 19.81 -16.66
N ALA A 230 -19.20 18.96 -15.68
CA ALA A 230 -20.42 18.15 -15.67
C ALA A 230 -21.68 18.99 -15.67
N ALA A 231 -21.74 20.07 -14.86
CA ALA A 231 -22.84 21.02 -14.83
C ALA A 231 -23.04 21.71 -16.18
N ARG A 232 -21.96 22.01 -16.88
CA ARG A 232 -22.03 22.64 -18.21
C ARG A 232 -22.49 21.66 -19.27
N CYS A 233 -21.99 20.43 -19.27
CA CYS A 233 -22.44 19.37 -20.17
C CYS A 233 -23.96 19.13 -20.04
N MET A 234 -24.49 19.18 -18.83
CA MET A 234 -25.93 19.05 -18.61
C MET A 234 -26.72 20.21 -19.19
N ARG A 235 -26.24 21.47 -19.07
CA ARG A 235 -26.87 22.63 -19.69
C ARG A 235 -26.94 22.53 -21.21
N VAL A 236 -25.84 22.13 -21.84
CA VAL A 236 -25.79 21.94 -23.30
C VAL A 236 -26.86 20.96 -23.76
N ARG A 237 -27.13 19.94 -23.00
CA ARG A 237 -28.17 18.95 -23.32
C ARG A 237 -29.58 19.46 -23.15
N THR A 238 -29.82 20.33 -22.15
CA THR A 238 -31.15 20.88 -21.89
C THR A 238 -31.52 22.04 -22.84
N ASP A 239 -30.52 22.86 -23.17
CA ASP A 239 -30.73 24.08 -23.94
C ASP A 239 -30.57 23.86 -25.44
N GLY A 240 -30.28 22.63 -25.91
CA GLY A 240 -30.04 22.29 -27.33
C GLY A 240 -28.83 23.00 -27.94
N VAL A 241 -27.96 23.56 -27.10
CA VAL A 241 -26.76 24.30 -27.52
C VAL A 241 -25.72 23.33 -28.04
N GLY A 242 -25.14 23.61 -29.20
CA GLY A 242 -24.17 22.72 -29.85
C GLY A 242 -22.91 22.42 -28.98
N TRP A 243 -22.29 21.29 -29.23
CA TRP A 243 -21.05 20.86 -28.54
C TRP A 243 -19.90 21.89 -28.61
N GLN A 244 -19.95 22.86 -29.55
CA GLN A 244 -18.99 23.96 -29.64
C GLN A 244 -18.92 24.81 -28.36
N THR A 245 -19.98 24.82 -27.55
CA THR A 245 -20.00 25.52 -26.26
C THR A 245 -19.39 24.70 -25.11
N VAL A 246 -19.11 23.41 -25.32
CA VAL A 246 -18.42 22.55 -24.34
C VAL A 246 -16.90 22.74 -24.41
N THR A 247 -16.36 23.04 -25.61
CA THR A 247 -14.93 23.22 -25.85
C THR A 247 -14.27 24.19 -24.85
N PRO A 248 -14.82 25.41 -24.61
CA PRO A 248 -14.21 26.29 -23.60
C PRO A 248 -14.33 25.77 -22.17
N CYS A 249 -15.22 24.80 -21.90
CA CYS A 249 -15.37 24.23 -20.58
C CYS A 249 -14.28 23.18 -20.28
N LEU A 250 -13.65 22.62 -21.30
CA LEU A 250 -12.47 21.77 -21.13
C LEU A 250 -11.31 22.57 -20.51
N ALA A 251 -11.30 23.88 -20.62
CA ALA A 251 -10.35 24.73 -19.91
C ALA A 251 -10.43 24.58 -18.39
N PHE A 252 -11.57 24.17 -17.83
CA PHE A 252 -11.67 23.83 -16.40
C PHE A 252 -10.92 22.56 -16.01
N LEU A 253 -10.51 21.72 -16.95
CA LEU A 253 -9.65 20.58 -16.71
C LEU A 253 -8.15 20.94 -16.78
N LEU A 254 -7.83 22.16 -17.23
CA LEU A 254 -6.44 22.61 -17.31
C LEU A 254 -5.75 22.70 -15.93
N PRO A 255 -6.37 23.20 -14.85
CA PRO A 255 -5.71 23.26 -13.54
C PRO A 255 -5.20 21.91 -13.02
N PRO A 256 -5.96 20.81 -13.00
CA PRO A 256 -5.43 19.53 -12.58
C PRO A 256 -4.31 19.03 -13.50
N VAL A 257 -4.39 19.26 -14.81
CA VAL A 257 -3.33 18.89 -15.77
C VAL A 257 -2.05 19.68 -15.49
N LEU A 258 -2.16 20.98 -15.21
CA LEU A 258 -1.02 21.82 -14.86
C LEU A 258 -0.38 21.41 -13.54
N LEU A 259 -1.17 20.97 -12.54
CA LEU A 259 -0.64 20.44 -11.30
C LEU A 259 0.16 19.15 -11.52
N VAL A 260 -0.35 18.25 -12.38
CA VAL A 260 0.39 17.03 -12.76
C VAL A 260 1.68 17.41 -13.48
N ALA A 261 1.63 18.31 -14.46
CA ALA A 261 2.80 18.77 -15.19
C ALA A 261 3.83 19.44 -14.27
N ALA A 262 3.38 20.24 -13.31
CA ALA A 262 4.26 20.84 -12.30
C ALA A 262 4.97 19.79 -11.43
N GLY A 263 4.25 18.74 -11.02
CA GLY A 263 4.82 17.60 -10.30
C GLY A 263 5.86 16.83 -11.12
N MET A 264 5.68 16.73 -12.44
CA MET A 264 6.68 16.13 -13.34
C MET A 264 7.96 16.95 -13.44
N VAL A 265 7.84 18.28 -13.41
CA VAL A 265 9.00 19.19 -13.48
C VAL A 265 9.73 19.27 -12.13
N ARG A 266 8.97 19.25 -11.03
CA ARG A 266 9.51 19.30 -9.68
C ARG A 266 9.01 18.08 -8.89
N PRO A 267 9.76 16.96 -8.98
CA PRO A 267 9.39 15.75 -8.25
C PRO A 267 9.43 15.99 -6.74
N LEU A 268 8.34 15.60 -6.08
CA LEU A 268 8.18 15.71 -4.64
C LEU A 268 8.84 14.52 -3.94
N SER A 269 9.49 14.77 -2.80
CA SER A 269 9.82 13.70 -1.87
C SER A 269 8.52 13.24 -1.21
N LEU A 270 8.15 11.96 -1.40
CA LEU A 270 6.92 11.41 -0.84
C LEU A 270 7.09 11.03 0.61
N PHE A 271 8.27 10.57 0.96
CA PHE A 271 8.60 10.03 2.26
C PHE A 271 9.78 10.75 2.88
N GLN A 272 9.81 10.77 4.18
CA GLN A 272 10.92 11.22 5.02
C GLN A 272 11.15 10.21 6.12
N ASP A 273 12.35 10.16 6.68
CA ASP A 273 12.69 9.27 7.77
C ASP A 273 11.75 9.49 8.95
N ALA A 274 11.21 8.39 9.48
CA ALA A 274 10.41 8.43 10.69
C ALA A 274 11.33 8.63 11.90
N PRO A 275 10.94 9.44 12.89
CA PRO A 275 11.66 9.50 14.16
C PRO A 275 11.68 8.09 14.78
N ALA A 276 12.88 7.57 15.04
CA ALA A 276 13.07 6.23 15.59
C ALA A 276 13.37 6.34 17.10
N SER A 277 12.46 5.89 17.93
CA SER A 277 12.75 5.42 19.29
C SER A 277 12.99 3.90 19.22
N VAL A 278 13.99 3.42 19.94
CA VAL A 278 14.48 2.04 19.84
C VAL A 278 14.34 1.33 21.17
N THR A 279 13.65 0.20 21.17
CA THR A 279 13.60 -0.71 22.31
C THR A 279 14.41 -1.98 21.98
N CYS A 280 15.37 -2.30 22.85
CA CYS A 280 16.14 -3.53 22.75
C CYS A 280 15.83 -4.47 23.93
N HIS A 281 15.64 -5.74 23.64
CA HIS A 281 15.49 -6.81 24.63
C HIS A 281 16.55 -7.88 24.39
N GLU A 282 17.20 -8.33 25.46
CA GLU A 282 18.23 -9.39 25.40
C GLU A 282 17.69 -10.64 26.08
N SER A 283 17.68 -11.74 25.34
CA SER A 283 17.25 -13.05 25.83
C SER A 283 18.14 -14.15 25.25
N ARG A 284 18.69 -15.00 26.13
CA ARG A 284 19.49 -16.18 25.73
C ARG A 284 20.67 -15.91 24.78
N GLY A 285 21.32 -14.75 24.90
CA GLY A 285 22.42 -14.35 24.02
C GLY A 285 22.00 -13.78 22.68
N VAL A 286 20.72 -13.58 22.47
CA VAL A 286 20.15 -12.85 21.33
C VAL A 286 19.63 -11.52 21.82
N GLN A 287 20.06 -10.45 21.18
CA GLN A 287 19.53 -9.11 21.41
C GLN A 287 18.60 -8.75 20.26
N VAL A 288 17.35 -8.40 20.55
CA VAL A 288 16.36 -7.96 19.57
C VAL A 288 16.16 -6.46 19.76
N CYS A 289 16.48 -5.67 18.73
CA CYS A 289 16.31 -4.22 18.72
C CYS A 289 15.28 -3.84 17.64
N VAL A 290 14.17 -3.29 18.08
CA VAL A 290 13.05 -2.86 17.22
C VAL A 290 12.66 -1.43 17.54
N ARG A 291 11.87 -0.82 16.66
CA ARG A 291 11.19 0.46 16.96
C ARG A 291 10.21 0.25 18.11
N ASP A 292 10.04 1.23 18.98
CA ASP A 292 9.14 1.14 20.14
C ASP A 292 7.73 0.69 19.77
N GLU A 293 7.25 1.10 18.61
CA GLU A 293 5.94 0.71 18.09
C GLU A 293 5.83 -0.79 17.76
N HIS A 294 6.96 -1.44 17.50
CA HIS A 294 7.06 -2.86 17.14
C HIS A 294 7.46 -3.74 18.35
N HIS A 295 7.43 -3.22 19.57
CA HIS A 295 7.84 -3.98 20.77
C HIS A 295 7.08 -5.31 20.91
N ASP A 296 5.84 -5.39 20.46
CA ASP A 296 5.02 -6.59 20.48
C ASP A 296 5.57 -7.73 19.59
N LEU A 297 6.49 -7.40 18.66
CA LEU A 297 7.12 -8.37 17.76
C LEU A 297 8.37 -9.02 18.35
N ILE A 298 8.92 -8.48 19.43
CA ILE A 298 10.12 -9.02 20.09
C ILE A 298 10.00 -10.53 20.36
N PRO A 299 8.91 -11.05 20.96
CA PRO A 299 8.79 -12.49 21.19
C PRO A 299 8.81 -13.33 19.91
N LEU A 300 8.31 -12.77 18.80
CA LEU A 300 8.30 -13.42 17.50
C LEU A 300 9.70 -13.54 16.91
N TYR A 301 10.47 -12.46 16.98
CA TYR A 301 11.87 -12.42 16.54
C TYR A 301 12.76 -13.35 17.39
N GLU A 302 12.55 -13.38 18.71
CA GLU A 302 13.23 -14.32 19.60
C GLU A 302 12.89 -15.78 19.29
N GLN A 303 11.63 -16.06 18.92
CA GLN A 303 11.20 -17.40 18.50
C GLN A 303 11.94 -17.83 17.23
N ALA A 304 11.99 -16.97 16.20
CA ALA A 304 12.69 -17.26 14.95
C ALA A 304 14.20 -17.46 15.18
N ALA A 305 14.82 -16.56 15.95
CA ALA A 305 16.25 -16.67 16.28
C ALA A 305 16.56 -17.93 17.05
N THR A 306 15.76 -18.26 18.05
CA THR A 306 15.97 -19.49 18.86
C THR A 306 15.86 -20.74 17.99
N ALA A 307 14.88 -20.80 17.08
CA ALA A 307 14.72 -21.91 16.16
C ALA A 307 15.94 -22.07 15.24
N VAL A 308 16.38 -21.00 14.59
CA VAL A 308 17.50 -21.03 13.64
C VAL A 308 18.84 -21.25 14.33
N LEU A 309 19.15 -20.52 15.40
CA LEU A 309 20.39 -20.68 16.14
C LEU A 309 20.48 -22.06 16.83
N GLY A 310 19.33 -22.67 17.17
CA GLY A 310 19.27 -24.01 17.71
C GLY A 310 19.81 -25.09 16.76
N ILE A 311 19.81 -24.85 15.46
CA ILE A 311 20.32 -25.78 14.45
C ILE A 311 21.83 -25.77 14.38
N VAL A 312 22.48 -24.61 14.56
CA VAL A 312 23.94 -24.48 14.53
C VAL A 312 24.52 -24.92 15.84
N PRO A 313 25.65 -25.70 15.83
CA PRO A 313 26.32 -26.15 17.04
C PRO A 313 26.69 -24.98 17.97
N ALA A 314 26.57 -25.16 19.29
CA ALA A 314 26.77 -24.09 20.27
C ALA A 314 28.12 -23.38 20.14
N GLN A 315 29.18 -24.12 19.87
CA GLN A 315 30.55 -23.60 19.67
C GLN A 315 30.72 -22.76 18.41
N ASN A 316 29.81 -22.90 17.45
CA ASN A 316 29.86 -22.25 16.16
C ASN A 316 28.87 -21.07 16.10
N ARG A 317 28.11 -20.83 17.16
CA ARG A 317 27.19 -19.68 17.26
C ARG A 317 27.97 -18.39 17.53
N PRO A 318 27.52 -17.25 16.98
CA PRO A 318 28.07 -15.99 17.42
C PRO A 318 27.86 -15.80 18.94
N HIS A 319 28.86 -15.29 19.62
CA HIS A 319 28.78 -15.07 21.07
C HIS A 319 27.65 -14.13 21.47
N ARG A 320 27.33 -13.18 20.63
CA ARG A 320 26.26 -12.22 20.80
C ARG A 320 25.67 -11.91 19.43
N GLU A 321 24.45 -12.31 19.21
CA GLU A 321 23.71 -12.00 17.98
C GLU A 321 22.70 -10.92 18.27
N ALA A 322 22.64 -9.91 17.40
CA ALA A 322 21.65 -8.86 17.44
C ALA A 322 20.78 -8.89 16.18
N LEU A 323 19.49 -9.10 16.39
CA LEU A 323 18.47 -8.87 15.37
C LEU A 323 18.08 -7.40 15.41
N VAL A 324 18.30 -6.68 14.34
CA VAL A 324 18.08 -5.23 14.30
C VAL A 324 17.13 -4.93 13.15
N GLU A 325 16.08 -4.20 13.46
CA GLU A 325 15.15 -3.72 12.44
C GLU A 325 15.85 -2.71 11.52
N SER A 326 15.55 -2.77 10.21
CA SER A 326 16.20 -1.92 9.19
C SER A 326 16.15 -0.44 9.56
N GLY A 327 17.29 0.24 9.32
CA GLY A 327 17.44 1.67 9.61
C GLY A 327 17.74 1.99 11.09
N LEU A 328 17.80 1.00 11.98
CA LEU A 328 18.19 1.22 13.38
C LEU A 328 19.71 1.03 13.58
N PRO A 329 20.30 1.74 14.55
CA PRO A 329 21.71 1.61 14.85
C PRO A 329 22.05 0.20 15.41
N ALA A 330 23.09 -0.41 14.89
CA ALA A 330 23.58 -1.69 15.36
C ALA A 330 24.17 -1.57 16.78
N PRO A 331 23.87 -2.50 17.70
CA PRO A 331 24.49 -2.54 19.01
C PRO A 331 25.99 -2.79 18.92
N ALA A 332 26.78 -2.07 19.71
CA ALA A 332 28.24 -2.22 19.69
C ALA A 332 28.69 -3.63 20.13
N GLY A 333 29.56 -4.24 19.34
CA GLY A 333 30.20 -5.51 19.67
C GLY A 333 29.31 -6.76 19.48
N ALA A 334 28.13 -6.63 18.89
CA ALA A 334 27.30 -7.75 18.49
C ALA A 334 27.43 -8.04 17.00
N SER A 335 27.29 -9.31 16.63
CA SER A 335 27.05 -9.71 15.24
C SER A 335 25.61 -9.35 14.89
N THR A 336 25.40 -8.53 13.86
CA THR A 336 24.07 -8.00 13.55
C THR A 336 23.44 -8.69 12.36
N THR A 337 22.15 -9.00 12.45
CA THR A 337 21.31 -9.44 11.34
C THR A 337 20.19 -8.43 11.17
N ASP A 338 20.09 -7.84 9.98
CA ASP A 338 18.96 -7.00 9.60
C ASP A 338 17.72 -7.87 9.41
N VAL A 339 16.67 -7.60 10.15
CA VAL A 339 15.42 -8.39 10.09
C VAL A 339 14.35 -7.77 9.20
N GLY A 340 14.71 -6.71 8.51
CA GLY A 340 13.74 -5.92 7.75
C GLY A 340 12.88 -5.07 8.67
N THR A 341 12.03 -4.24 8.07
CA THR A 341 10.99 -3.50 8.78
C THR A 341 9.65 -4.16 8.50
N PRO A 342 8.85 -4.51 9.52
CA PRO A 342 7.53 -5.11 9.31
C PRO A 342 6.63 -4.14 8.56
N THR A 343 5.89 -4.66 7.59
CA THR A 343 4.91 -3.90 6.82
C THR A 343 3.49 -4.29 7.22
N ALA A 344 2.53 -3.42 6.92
CA ALA A 344 1.11 -3.69 7.18
C ALA A 344 0.56 -4.91 6.40
N PHE A 345 1.30 -5.41 5.41
CA PHE A 345 0.93 -6.55 4.56
C PHE A 345 1.57 -7.86 5.00
N ASP A 346 2.58 -7.82 5.85
CA ASP A 346 3.18 -9.02 6.39
C ASP A 346 2.15 -9.80 7.23
N SER A 347 2.23 -11.10 7.18
CA SER A 347 1.59 -11.98 8.15
C SER A 347 2.60 -12.39 9.23
N ARG A 348 2.10 -12.87 10.35
CA ARG A 348 2.95 -13.41 11.42
C ARG A 348 3.93 -14.47 10.90
N ASP A 349 3.42 -15.36 10.04
CA ASP A 349 4.22 -16.46 9.50
C ASP A 349 5.26 -15.97 8.50
N GLN A 350 4.91 -14.96 7.66
CA GLN A 350 5.87 -14.31 6.76
C GLN A 350 6.98 -13.61 7.53
N LEU A 351 6.65 -12.91 8.61
CA LEU A 351 7.66 -12.23 9.42
C LEU A 351 8.61 -13.22 10.09
N LEU A 352 8.06 -14.32 10.68
CA LEU A 352 8.86 -15.43 11.20
C LEU A 352 9.80 -16.00 10.15
N GLN A 353 9.29 -16.20 8.94
CA GLN A 353 10.04 -16.73 7.82
C GLN A 353 11.11 -15.75 7.36
N ASN A 354 10.80 -14.46 7.19
CA ASN A 354 11.76 -13.45 6.77
C ASN A 354 12.94 -13.33 7.75
N VAL A 355 12.64 -13.24 9.05
CA VAL A 355 13.69 -13.23 10.11
C VAL A 355 14.53 -14.49 10.06
N GLY A 356 13.88 -15.65 9.91
CA GLY A 356 14.56 -16.93 9.80
C GLY A 356 15.47 -17.01 8.57
N VAL A 357 15.00 -16.52 7.41
CA VAL A 357 15.76 -16.49 6.17
C VAL A 357 16.97 -15.58 6.30
N ASN A 358 16.82 -14.34 6.79
CA ASN A 358 17.94 -13.41 6.94
C ASN A 358 19.02 -13.94 7.89
N LEU A 359 18.61 -14.57 9.00
CA LEU A 359 19.55 -15.19 9.93
C LEU A 359 20.19 -16.46 9.33
N ALA A 360 19.44 -17.28 8.61
CA ALA A 360 19.97 -18.47 7.94
C ALA A 360 20.91 -18.11 6.79
N GLU A 361 20.63 -17.04 6.03
CA GLU A 361 21.51 -16.50 5.00
C GLU A 361 22.89 -16.13 5.55
N LYS A 362 22.91 -15.44 6.68
CA LYS A 362 24.14 -15.10 7.38
C LYS A 362 24.89 -16.35 7.87
N LEU A 363 24.18 -17.28 8.52
CA LEU A 363 24.78 -18.51 9.07
C LEU A 363 25.25 -19.48 7.98
N SER A 364 24.68 -19.43 6.79
CA SER A 364 25.12 -20.21 5.61
C SER A 364 26.31 -19.58 4.88
N GLY A 365 26.71 -18.36 5.25
CA GLY A 365 27.75 -17.59 4.57
C GLY A 365 27.32 -17.00 3.22
N ARG A 366 26.02 -17.11 2.84
CA ARG A 366 25.52 -16.60 1.56
C ARG A 366 25.70 -15.08 1.42
N GLU A 367 25.58 -14.35 2.51
CA GLU A 367 25.84 -12.91 2.56
C GLU A 367 27.28 -12.59 2.14
N SER A 368 28.27 -13.38 2.56
CA SER A 368 29.67 -13.24 2.16
C SER A 368 29.91 -13.57 0.69
N CYS A 369 29.10 -14.48 0.11
CA CYS A 369 29.16 -14.80 -1.32
C CYS A 369 28.71 -13.66 -2.21
N ALA A 370 27.76 -12.85 -1.78
CA ALA A 370 27.20 -11.77 -2.57
C ALA A 370 28.16 -10.57 -2.74
N THR A 371 29.00 -10.31 -1.74
CA THR A 371 29.95 -9.18 -1.74
C THR A 371 31.15 -9.40 -2.65
N SER A 372 31.50 -10.63 -3.02
CA SER A 372 32.64 -10.94 -3.89
C SER A 372 32.33 -10.82 -5.40
N GLN A 373 31.09 -10.58 -5.79
CA GLN A 373 30.64 -10.52 -7.20
C GLN A 373 30.73 -9.12 -7.82
N SER A 374 31.91 -8.57 -7.97
CA SER A 374 32.12 -7.44 -8.87
C SER A 374 32.23 -7.92 -10.33
N GLY A 375 31.11 -8.11 -11.01
CA GLY A 375 31.00 -7.85 -12.44
C GLY A 375 31.30 -8.97 -13.45
N LEU A 376 31.83 -10.14 -13.09
CA LEU A 376 32.02 -11.26 -14.00
C LEU A 376 31.33 -12.51 -13.46
N VAL A 377 30.53 -13.16 -14.31
CA VAL A 377 29.89 -14.46 -13.98
C VAL A 377 30.98 -15.51 -13.92
N ASP A 378 31.56 -15.70 -12.74
CA ASP A 378 32.47 -16.79 -12.46
C ASP A 378 31.64 -18.02 -12.11
N GLU A 379 31.73 -19.10 -12.90
CA GLU A 379 31.04 -20.37 -12.66
C GLU A 379 31.34 -20.91 -11.24
N ARG A 380 32.53 -20.66 -10.75
CA ARG A 380 32.94 -21.06 -9.39
C ARG A 380 32.17 -20.28 -8.32
N ALA A 381 32.01 -18.98 -8.49
CA ALA A 381 31.22 -18.16 -7.58
C ALA A 381 29.74 -18.57 -7.59
N GLY A 382 29.19 -18.92 -8.75
CA GLY A 382 27.87 -19.49 -8.89
C GLY A 382 27.72 -20.81 -8.10
N ALA A 383 28.66 -21.74 -8.26
CA ALA A 383 28.67 -23.01 -7.56
C ALA A 383 28.79 -22.87 -6.03
N GLN A 384 29.61 -21.91 -5.57
CA GLN A 384 29.75 -21.60 -4.14
C GLN A 384 28.47 -21.03 -3.54
N ARG A 385 27.80 -20.14 -4.28
CA ARG A 385 26.50 -19.59 -3.90
C ARG A 385 25.42 -20.68 -3.81
N ASP A 386 25.39 -21.61 -4.77
CA ASP A 386 24.45 -22.73 -4.74
C ASP A 386 24.67 -23.65 -3.55
N ALA A 387 25.94 -23.88 -3.17
CA ALA A 387 26.28 -24.63 -1.98
C ALA A 387 25.83 -23.90 -0.70
N ALA A 388 26.03 -22.60 -0.60
CA ALA A 388 25.53 -21.79 0.52
C ALA A 388 24.00 -21.82 0.62
N ILE A 389 23.29 -21.76 -0.51
CA ILE A 389 21.82 -21.89 -0.59
C ILE A 389 21.37 -23.27 -0.05
N ALA A 390 22.10 -24.34 -0.34
CA ALA A 390 21.79 -25.67 0.19
C ALA A 390 21.91 -25.72 1.72
N VAL A 391 22.92 -25.07 2.29
CA VAL A 391 23.10 -24.94 3.74
C VAL A 391 21.95 -24.13 4.37
N GLU A 392 21.63 -22.98 3.79
CA GLU A 392 20.54 -22.11 4.22
C GLU A 392 19.19 -22.86 4.25
N ARG A 393 18.85 -23.52 3.16
CA ARG A 393 17.65 -24.35 3.03
C ARG A 393 17.59 -25.45 4.11
N THR A 394 18.72 -26.08 4.40
CA THR A 394 18.80 -27.12 5.41
C THR A 394 18.57 -26.54 6.81
N ILE A 395 19.16 -25.38 7.13
CA ILE A 395 18.93 -24.67 8.39
C ILE A 395 17.43 -24.36 8.57
N LEU A 396 16.80 -23.76 7.55
CA LEU A 396 15.37 -23.39 7.61
C LEU A 396 14.47 -24.63 7.76
N ARG A 397 14.74 -25.68 7.00
CA ARG A 397 13.99 -26.95 7.10
C ARG A 397 14.09 -27.54 8.50
N LEU A 398 15.28 -27.63 9.08
CA LEU A 398 15.50 -28.18 10.41
C LEU A 398 14.93 -27.29 11.52
N ALA A 399 14.88 -25.97 11.29
CA ALA A 399 14.23 -25.01 12.18
C ALA A 399 12.70 -25.06 12.11
N GLY A 400 12.11 -25.81 11.16
CA GLY A 400 10.67 -25.88 10.95
C GLY A 400 10.10 -24.60 10.33
N LEU A 401 10.93 -23.80 9.68
CA LEU A 401 10.53 -22.59 8.94
C LEU A 401 10.35 -22.92 7.46
N GLY A 402 9.43 -22.23 6.80
CA GLY A 402 9.22 -22.41 5.37
C GLY A 402 10.46 -22.02 4.56
N TYR A 403 10.85 -22.83 3.59
CA TYR A 403 12.02 -22.60 2.73
C TYR A 403 11.68 -22.48 1.24
N GLU A 404 10.40 -22.41 0.90
CA GLU A 404 9.92 -22.34 -0.48
C GLU A 404 10.44 -21.11 -1.25
N GLN A 405 10.81 -20.06 -0.53
CA GLN A 405 11.38 -18.85 -1.12
C GLN A 405 12.87 -19.01 -1.47
N VAL A 406 13.53 -20.02 -0.93
CA VAL A 406 14.95 -20.31 -1.18
C VAL A 406 15.04 -21.32 -2.34
N ALA A 407 14.83 -20.81 -3.56
CA ALA A 407 14.82 -21.65 -4.76
C ALA A 407 16.22 -22.17 -5.09
N SER A 408 16.37 -23.49 -5.07
CA SER A 408 17.52 -24.19 -5.69
C SER A 408 16.97 -25.33 -6.54
N SER A 409 17.49 -25.45 -7.75
CA SER A 409 17.14 -26.53 -8.67
C SER A 409 17.82 -27.86 -8.33
N GLN A 410 18.78 -27.87 -7.40
CA GLN A 410 19.57 -29.06 -7.08
C GLN A 410 19.26 -29.58 -5.67
N THR A 411 18.91 -30.84 -5.56
CA THR A 411 18.85 -31.58 -4.30
C THR A 411 20.24 -32.02 -3.87
N THR A 412 20.59 -31.79 -2.62
CA THR A 412 21.89 -32.15 -2.02
C THR A 412 21.71 -33.20 -0.93
N ALA A 413 22.79 -33.84 -0.47
CA ALA A 413 22.72 -34.75 0.66
C ALA A 413 22.25 -34.06 1.96
N LEU A 414 22.52 -32.77 2.10
CA LEU A 414 22.06 -31.95 3.23
C LEU A 414 20.54 -31.89 3.34
N ASP A 415 19.80 -31.98 2.22
CA ASP A 415 18.33 -31.92 2.23
C ASP A 415 17.71 -33.12 2.98
N SER A 416 18.40 -34.23 3.10
CA SER A 416 17.95 -35.41 3.85
C SER A 416 18.59 -35.52 5.24
N ALA A 417 19.54 -34.63 5.59
CA ALA A 417 20.25 -34.68 6.86
C ALA A 417 19.31 -34.48 8.07
N ASN A 418 19.54 -35.26 9.13
CA ASN A 418 18.95 -34.97 10.43
C ASN A 418 19.80 -33.94 11.19
N LEU A 419 19.28 -33.43 12.32
CA LEU A 419 19.95 -32.38 13.10
C LEU A 419 21.38 -32.76 13.51
N THR A 420 21.60 -33.99 14.00
CA THR A 420 22.91 -34.45 14.49
C THR A 420 23.93 -34.59 13.35
N GLU A 421 23.51 -35.09 12.21
CA GLU A 421 24.34 -35.20 11.01
C GLU A 421 24.71 -33.82 10.49
N PHE A 422 23.75 -32.94 10.39
CA PHE A 422 23.97 -31.54 9.96
C PHE A 422 24.94 -30.81 10.91
N GLN A 423 24.74 -30.90 12.21
CA GLN A 423 25.61 -30.23 13.19
C GLN A 423 27.07 -30.75 13.11
N ARG A 424 27.27 -32.06 12.89
CA ARG A 424 28.60 -32.63 12.69
C ARG A 424 29.22 -32.09 11.40
N TRP A 425 28.48 -32.12 10.31
CA TRP A 425 28.94 -31.63 9.03
C TRP A 425 29.26 -30.11 9.11
N TYR A 426 28.40 -29.31 9.71
CA TYR A 426 28.57 -27.87 9.85
C TYR A 426 29.84 -27.55 10.66
N SER A 427 30.11 -28.26 11.76
CA SER A 427 31.30 -28.06 12.56
C SER A 427 32.59 -28.36 11.78
N ALA A 428 32.56 -29.37 10.90
CA ALA A 428 33.71 -29.70 10.05
C ALA A 428 33.98 -28.69 8.94
N HIS A 429 32.94 -28.00 8.47
CA HIS A 429 33.01 -27.07 7.32
C HIS A 429 32.81 -25.60 7.71
N GLN A 430 32.81 -25.26 8.98
CA GLN A 430 32.49 -23.91 9.47
C GLN A 430 33.24 -22.78 8.75
N THR A 431 34.56 -22.92 8.63
CA THR A 431 35.39 -21.91 7.97
C THR A 431 35.00 -21.75 6.49
N ALA A 432 34.79 -22.86 5.80
CA ALA A 432 34.36 -22.84 4.40
C ALA A 432 32.97 -22.23 4.22
N VAL A 433 32.03 -22.45 5.16
CA VAL A 433 30.71 -21.82 5.19
C VAL A 433 30.86 -20.30 5.34
N GLN A 434 31.61 -19.85 6.35
CA GLN A 434 31.75 -18.41 6.65
C GLN A 434 32.49 -17.64 5.56
N GLU A 435 33.45 -18.27 4.88
CA GLU A 435 34.25 -17.65 3.82
C GLU A 435 33.65 -17.79 2.41
N CYS A 436 32.41 -18.35 2.30
CA CYS A 436 31.80 -18.68 1.00
C CYS A 436 32.75 -19.49 0.09
N SER A 437 33.45 -20.47 0.64
CA SER A 437 34.41 -21.30 -0.10
C SER A 437 33.95 -22.75 -0.33
N LEU A 438 32.70 -23.08 0.09
CA LEU A 438 32.07 -24.40 -0.14
C LEU A 438 31.92 -24.67 -1.64
N LEU A 439 32.13 -25.92 -2.01
CA LEU A 439 31.87 -26.43 -3.35
C LEU A 439 30.67 -27.41 -3.34
N PRO A 440 30.03 -27.65 -4.49
CA PRO A 440 28.93 -28.61 -4.57
C PRO A 440 29.28 -30.01 -4.07
N ALA A 441 30.55 -30.44 -4.19
CA ALA A 441 31.03 -31.69 -3.65
C ALA A 441 30.95 -31.76 -2.12
N ASP A 442 31.15 -30.63 -1.41
CA ASP A 442 31.13 -30.59 0.06
C ASP A 442 29.71 -30.77 0.62
N VAL A 443 28.69 -30.34 -0.14
CA VAL A 443 27.27 -30.47 0.24
C VAL A 443 26.64 -31.73 -0.36
N GLY A 444 27.33 -32.42 -1.25
CA GLY A 444 26.90 -33.67 -1.88
C GLY A 444 27.15 -34.93 -1.01
N HIS A 445 27.92 -34.83 0.07
CA HIS A 445 28.24 -35.92 0.99
C HIS A 445 28.05 -35.47 2.44
N LEU A 446 27.52 -36.38 3.29
CA LEU A 446 27.31 -36.18 4.73
C LEU A 446 28.37 -36.91 5.53
#